data_ce6b8c5ebf1221e101eece9040ba9e82
#
_entry.id   ce6b8c5ebf1221e101eece9040ba9e82
#
_cell.length_a   1.000
_cell.length_b   1.000
_cell.length_c   1.000
_cell.angle_alpha   90.00
_cell.angle_beta   90.00
_cell.angle_gamma   90.00
#
_symmetry.space_group_name_H-M   'P 1'
#
loop_
_entity.id
_entity.type
_entity.pdbx_description
1 polymer ?
#
loop_
_entity_poly.entity_id
_entity_poly.type
_entity_poly.pdbx_seq_one_letter_code
_entity_poly.pdbx_strand_id
1 'polypeptide(L)'
;DGVEQYCTNGMTVTYNGYERGTQTPTYGGYSTRVVVDENYVLRVPAGIPLDRAAPLLCAGITVYSPLRHYGLKAGQQIAVVGLGGLGHMGVKIARAMGAKVTVLSTSPGKRDDALALGADGFAATREPATFRTLAGRFDFILDTVSAAHDYNAYLNLLKRDGTMILVGMPDQPVPLAAGALIMGRKRLVGSLIGGIRETQEMLDFCATHNVASDIELIPAARINEAYERMIKGDVRYRFVIDCASF
;
A
#
# COMPACT_ATOMS: atom_id res chain seq x y z
N ASP A 1 -22.99 -1.52 -3.49
CA ASP A 1 -22.29 -2.49 -2.65
C ASP A 1 -21.15 -1.84 -1.83
N GLY A 2 -20.72 -0.59 -2.17
CA GLY A 2 -19.63 0.12 -1.49
C GLY A 2 -18.24 -0.37 -1.87
N VAL A 3 -18.10 -0.95 -3.04
CA VAL A 3 -16.84 -1.47 -3.62
C VAL A 3 -16.73 -0.99 -5.08
N GLU A 4 -16.80 0.32 -5.26
CA GLU A 4 -16.85 0.99 -6.55
C GLU A 4 -15.68 0.62 -7.47
N GLN A 5 -14.51 0.31 -6.89
CA GLN A 5 -13.32 -0.13 -7.62
C GLN A 5 -13.51 -1.48 -8.33
N TYR A 6 -14.53 -2.26 -7.98
CA TYR A 6 -14.89 -3.53 -8.60
C TYR A 6 -16.18 -3.44 -9.42
N CYS A 7 -16.49 -2.26 -9.96
CA CYS A 7 -17.70 -2.04 -10.76
C CYS A 7 -17.78 -3.01 -11.94
N THR A 8 -18.85 -3.80 -12.02
CA THR A 8 -19.06 -4.80 -13.07
C THR A 8 -19.24 -4.17 -14.47
N ASN A 9 -19.61 -2.89 -14.51
CA ASN A 9 -19.71 -2.12 -15.75
C ASN A 9 -18.37 -1.55 -16.22
N GLY A 10 -17.26 -1.91 -15.56
CA GLY A 10 -15.94 -1.39 -15.83
C GLY A 10 -15.62 -0.11 -15.05
N MET A 11 -14.34 0.14 -14.88
CA MET A 11 -13.80 1.30 -14.18
C MET A 11 -13.36 2.35 -15.20
N THR A 12 -13.73 3.62 -14.97
CA THR A 12 -13.14 4.77 -15.68
C THR A 12 -11.96 5.27 -14.85
N VAL A 13 -10.76 5.16 -15.41
CA VAL A 13 -9.56 5.65 -14.70
C VAL A 13 -9.50 7.17 -14.76
N THR A 14 -9.09 7.81 -13.67
CA THR A 14 -9.02 9.27 -13.54
C THR A 14 -7.92 9.88 -14.41
N TYR A 15 -6.93 9.09 -14.81
CA TYR A 15 -5.86 9.51 -15.73
C TYR A 15 -5.52 8.35 -16.67
N ASN A 16 -4.95 8.70 -17.83
CA ASN A 16 -4.55 7.74 -18.85
C ASN A 16 -5.71 6.85 -19.34
N GLY A 17 -6.90 7.43 -19.44
CA GLY A 17 -8.12 6.77 -19.89
C GLY A 17 -9.02 7.74 -20.64
N TYR A 18 -10.26 7.33 -20.85
CA TYR A 18 -11.30 8.14 -21.49
C TYR A 18 -12.56 8.16 -20.63
N GLU A 19 -13.28 9.28 -20.66
CA GLU A 19 -14.61 9.37 -20.08
C GLU A 19 -15.55 8.35 -20.74
N ARG A 20 -16.38 7.72 -19.93
CA ARG A 20 -17.29 6.68 -20.42
C ARG A 20 -18.23 7.19 -21.52
N GLY A 21 -18.24 6.48 -22.64
CA GLY A 21 -19.10 6.80 -23.80
C GLY A 21 -18.61 7.97 -24.63
N THR A 22 -17.43 8.49 -24.38
CA THR A 22 -16.81 9.59 -25.13
C THR A 22 -15.39 9.24 -25.57
N GLN A 23 -14.76 10.16 -26.31
CA GLN A 23 -13.34 10.13 -26.64
C GLN A 23 -12.56 11.21 -25.87
N THR A 24 -13.17 11.75 -24.80
CA THR A 24 -12.55 12.77 -23.96
C THR A 24 -11.52 12.12 -23.02
N PRO A 25 -10.22 12.44 -23.13
CA PRO A 25 -9.22 11.84 -22.27
C PRO A 25 -9.33 12.34 -20.83
N THR A 26 -8.97 11.46 -19.89
CA THR A 26 -8.89 11.79 -18.48
C THR A 26 -7.45 12.15 -18.10
N TYR A 27 -7.22 13.34 -17.52
CA TYR A 27 -5.90 13.93 -17.30
C TYR A 27 -5.39 13.81 -15.85
N GLY A 28 -6.23 13.37 -14.91
CA GLY A 28 -5.87 13.24 -13.50
C GLY A 28 -5.94 14.54 -12.70
N GLY A 29 -5.26 14.56 -11.55
CA GLY A 29 -5.39 15.60 -10.55
C GLY A 29 -4.25 16.62 -10.47
N TYR A 30 -3.29 16.60 -11.40
CA TYR A 30 -2.21 17.61 -11.44
C TYR A 30 -2.74 18.90 -12.05
N SER A 31 -3.61 19.58 -11.31
CA SER A 31 -4.25 20.80 -11.77
C SER A 31 -4.70 21.63 -10.57
N THR A 32 -4.99 22.91 -10.82
CA THR A 32 -5.52 23.83 -9.82
C THR A 32 -7.01 23.61 -9.52
N ARG A 33 -7.73 22.92 -10.40
CA ARG A 33 -9.17 22.65 -10.28
C ARG A 33 -9.51 21.30 -10.89
N VAL A 34 -10.42 20.57 -10.23
CA VAL A 34 -10.99 19.31 -10.69
C VAL A 34 -12.50 19.38 -10.54
N VAL A 35 -13.24 18.87 -11.52
CA VAL A 35 -14.70 18.69 -11.44
C VAL A 35 -14.98 17.20 -11.33
N VAL A 36 -15.64 16.80 -10.27
CA VAL A 36 -15.98 15.40 -9.99
C VAL A 36 -17.42 15.30 -9.47
N ASP A 37 -18.05 14.13 -9.61
CA ASP A 37 -19.34 13.83 -9.02
C ASP A 37 -19.22 13.86 -7.48
N GLU A 38 -20.20 14.48 -6.81
CA GLU A 38 -20.20 14.65 -5.35
C GLU A 38 -20.12 13.33 -4.57
N ASN A 39 -20.58 12.22 -5.14
CA ASN A 39 -20.50 10.89 -4.54
C ASN A 39 -19.07 10.34 -4.45
N TYR A 40 -18.12 10.97 -5.16
CA TYR A 40 -16.70 10.62 -5.11
C TYR A 40 -15.85 11.61 -4.28
N VAL A 41 -16.50 12.52 -3.57
CA VAL A 41 -15.82 13.49 -2.69
C VAL A 41 -15.74 12.94 -1.27
N LEU A 42 -14.55 13.07 -0.67
CA LEU A 42 -14.26 12.64 0.69
C LEU A 42 -13.94 13.85 1.57
N ARG A 43 -14.31 13.74 2.84
CA ARG A 43 -13.94 14.74 3.83
C ARG A 43 -12.59 14.37 4.44
N VAL A 44 -11.62 15.26 4.36
CA VAL A 44 -10.34 15.10 5.10
C VAL A 44 -10.57 15.55 6.54
N PRO A 45 -10.39 14.67 7.55
CA PRO A 45 -10.51 15.04 8.95
C PRO A 45 -9.50 16.11 9.36
N ALA A 46 -9.91 17.02 10.26
CA ALA A 46 -9.09 18.15 10.70
C ALA A 46 -7.73 17.76 11.34
N GLY A 47 -7.62 16.53 11.86
CA GLY A 47 -6.39 16.00 12.45
C GLY A 47 -5.32 15.57 11.44
N ILE A 48 -5.61 15.60 10.12
CA ILE A 48 -4.66 15.20 9.08
C ILE A 48 -4.20 16.44 8.32
N PRO A 49 -2.90 16.76 8.29
CA PRO A 49 -2.36 17.83 7.43
C PRO A 49 -2.66 17.53 5.96
N LEU A 50 -3.13 18.52 5.20
CA LEU A 50 -3.60 18.32 3.82
C LEU A 50 -2.51 17.81 2.87
N ASP A 51 -1.28 18.28 3.05
CA ASP A 51 -0.11 17.81 2.30
C ASP A 51 0.19 16.32 2.54
N ARG A 52 -0.17 15.80 3.71
CA ARG A 52 0.01 14.40 4.09
C ARG A 52 -1.23 13.53 3.85
N ALA A 53 -2.37 14.15 3.53
CA ALA A 53 -3.61 13.46 3.24
C ALA A 53 -3.64 12.86 1.83
N ALA A 54 -3.08 13.54 0.84
CA ALA A 54 -3.12 13.11 -0.56
C ALA A 54 -2.66 11.65 -0.77
N PRO A 55 -1.50 11.20 -0.24
CA PRO A 55 -1.08 9.81 -0.41
C PRO A 55 -1.96 8.79 0.34
N LEU A 56 -2.76 9.19 1.33
CA LEU A 56 -3.68 8.29 2.01
C LEU A 56 -4.78 7.79 1.06
N LEU A 57 -5.21 8.62 0.13
CA LEU A 57 -6.24 8.30 -0.87
C LEU A 57 -5.77 7.27 -1.92
N CYS A 58 -4.52 6.88 -1.90
CA CYS A 58 -3.94 5.82 -2.71
C CYS A 58 -3.25 4.79 -1.81
N ALA A 59 -2.07 5.11 -1.26
CA ALA A 59 -1.29 4.18 -0.46
C ALA A 59 -1.97 3.79 0.85
N GLY A 60 -2.68 4.73 1.49
CA GLY A 60 -3.41 4.46 2.73
C GLY A 60 -4.52 3.44 2.52
N ILE A 61 -5.44 3.73 1.62
CA ILE A 61 -6.59 2.84 1.36
C ILE A 61 -6.16 1.48 0.79
N THR A 62 -5.15 1.45 -0.09
CA THR A 62 -4.65 0.20 -0.68
C THR A 62 -4.17 -0.81 0.37
N VAL A 63 -3.60 -0.34 1.47
CA VAL A 63 -3.13 -1.22 2.54
C VAL A 63 -4.17 -1.40 3.65
N TYR A 64 -5.00 -0.39 3.92
CA TYR A 64 -6.04 -0.44 4.96
C TYR A 64 -7.15 -1.43 4.59
N SER A 65 -7.70 -1.30 3.37
CA SER A 65 -8.81 -2.12 2.88
C SER A 65 -8.58 -3.62 3.08
N PRO A 66 -7.51 -4.23 2.55
CA PRO A 66 -7.33 -5.65 2.71
C PRO A 66 -7.00 -6.08 4.14
N LEU A 67 -6.27 -5.27 4.92
CA LEU A 67 -5.98 -5.62 6.31
C LEU A 67 -7.28 -5.69 7.14
N ARG A 68 -8.20 -4.77 6.91
CA ARG A 68 -9.52 -4.78 7.53
C ARG A 68 -10.39 -5.92 6.99
N HIS A 69 -10.49 -6.07 5.65
CA HIS A 69 -11.33 -7.05 4.98
C HIS A 69 -10.96 -8.49 5.37
N TYR A 70 -9.68 -8.81 5.38
CA TYR A 70 -9.20 -10.15 5.76
C TYR A 70 -9.02 -10.33 7.27
N GLY A 71 -9.35 -9.31 8.06
CA GLY A 71 -9.52 -9.41 9.50
C GLY A 71 -8.21 -9.47 10.29
N LEU A 72 -7.23 -8.61 9.97
CA LEU A 72 -6.06 -8.40 10.83
C LEU A 72 -6.49 -7.93 12.22
N LYS A 73 -6.00 -8.58 13.26
CA LYS A 73 -6.34 -8.29 14.66
C LYS A 73 -5.12 -7.85 15.45
N ALA A 74 -5.37 -7.10 16.52
CA ALA A 74 -4.33 -6.73 17.49
C ALA A 74 -3.58 -7.97 18.01
N GLY A 75 -2.27 -7.84 18.16
CA GLY A 75 -1.37 -8.91 18.62
C GLY A 75 -0.95 -9.92 17.55
N GLN A 76 -1.60 -9.97 16.38
CA GLN A 76 -1.17 -10.84 15.27
C GLN A 76 0.15 -10.36 14.67
N GLN A 77 0.89 -11.29 14.08
CA GLN A 77 2.17 -11.03 13.44
C GLN A 77 1.96 -10.80 11.95
N ILE A 78 2.38 -9.65 11.45
CA ILE A 78 2.33 -9.33 10.03
C ILE A 78 3.72 -9.01 9.49
N ALA A 79 4.04 -9.54 8.31
CA ALA A 79 5.17 -9.08 7.53
C ALA A 79 4.70 -8.07 6.47
N VAL A 80 5.41 -6.94 6.36
CA VAL A 80 5.25 -6.00 5.26
C VAL A 80 6.43 -6.17 4.32
N VAL A 81 6.17 -6.64 3.10
CA VAL A 81 7.21 -6.87 2.09
C VAL A 81 7.38 -5.62 1.25
N GLY A 82 8.61 -5.08 1.26
CA GLY A 82 8.95 -3.80 0.67
C GLY A 82 8.74 -2.61 1.61
N LEU A 83 9.62 -1.62 1.50
CA LEU A 83 9.52 -0.36 2.23
C LEU A 83 9.68 0.80 1.25
N GLY A 84 8.59 1.09 0.58
CA GLY A 84 8.40 2.21 -0.35
C GLY A 84 7.09 2.93 -0.05
N GLY A 85 6.51 3.56 -1.07
CA GLY A 85 5.29 4.34 -0.92
C GLY A 85 4.07 3.60 -0.37
N LEU A 86 3.89 2.30 -0.67
CA LEU A 86 2.85 1.46 -0.05
C LEU A 86 3.33 0.90 1.30
N GLY A 87 4.56 0.37 1.32
CA GLY A 87 5.06 -0.34 2.50
C GLY A 87 5.13 0.54 3.75
N HIS A 88 5.52 1.83 3.64
CA HIS A 88 5.56 2.72 4.80
C HIS A 88 4.16 2.92 5.41
N MET A 89 3.11 3.05 4.57
CA MET A 89 1.73 3.11 5.05
C MET A 89 1.28 1.76 5.63
N GLY A 90 1.71 0.65 5.01
CA GLY A 90 1.46 -0.71 5.53
C GLY A 90 1.98 -0.89 6.95
N VAL A 91 3.20 -0.42 7.24
CA VAL A 91 3.78 -0.44 8.60
C VAL A 91 2.94 0.40 9.56
N LYS A 92 2.69 1.67 9.22
CA LYS A 92 1.96 2.60 10.11
C LYS A 92 0.53 2.13 10.40
N ILE A 93 -0.21 1.70 9.38
CA ILE A 93 -1.61 1.27 9.53
C ILE A 93 -1.69 -0.07 10.28
N ALA A 94 -0.88 -1.06 9.94
CA ALA A 94 -0.87 -2.34 10.66
C ALA A 94 -0.50 -2.14 12.15
N ARG A 95 0.47 -1.26 12.43
CA ARG A 95 0.83 -0.88 13.80
C ARG A 95 -0.33 -0.23 14.54
N ALA A 96 -1.03 0.72 13.89
CA ALA A 96 -2.20 1.40 14.45
C ALA A 96 -3.37 0.43 14.70
N MET A 97 -3.50 -0.64 13.91
CA MET A 97 -4.43 -1.76 14.15
C MET A 97 -3.98 -2.67 15.31
N GLY A 98 -2.84 -2.40 15.94
CA GLY A 98 -2.31 -3.16 17.08
C GLY A 98 -1.55 -4.43 16.71
N ALA A 99 -1.22 -4.65 15.44
CA ALA A 99 -0.43 -5.80 15.01
C ALA A 99 1.06 -5.64 15.35
N LYS A 100 1.79 -6.75 15.40
CA LYS A 100 3.25 -6.79 15.51
C LYS A 100 3.84 -6.86 14.11
N VAL A 101 4.52 -5.79 13.70
CA VAL A 101 4.96 -5.57 12.32
C VAL A 101 6.43 -5.90 12.15
N THR A 102 6.75 -6.76 11.18
CA THR A 102 8.12 -6.99 10.69
C THR A 102 8.23 -6.54 9.23
N VAL A 103 9.19 -5.69 8.92
CA VAL A 103 9.48 -5.32 7.54
C VAL A 103 10.44 -6.31 6.91
N LEU A 104 10.11 -6.78 5.71
CA LEU A 104 10.97 -7.60 4.87
C LEU A 104 11.45 -6.78 3.66
N SER A 105 12.75 -6.59 3.51
CA SER A 105 13.32 -5.78 2.42
C SER A 105 14.61 -6.37 1.89
N THR A 106 14.83 -6.20 0.59
CA THR A 106 16.13 -6.56 -0.05
C THR A 106 17.26 -5.60 0.33
N SER A 107 16.95 -4.43 0.88
CA SER A 107 17.92 -3.37 1.20
C SER A 107 18.15 -3.29 2.71
N PRO A 108 19.29 -3.79 3.24
CA PRO A 108 19.56 -3.77 4.70
C PRO A 108 19.57 -2.36 5.30
N GLY A 109 19.99 -1.34 4.54
CA GLY A 109 20.02 0.06 4.97
C GLY A 109 18.65 0.68 5.28
N LYS A 110 17.55 -0.03 5.00
CA LYS A 110 16.19 0.42 5.37
C LYS A 110 15.76 0.00 6.78
N ARG A 111 16.62 -0.62 7.56
CA ARG A 111 16.32 -1.09 8.92
C ARG A 111 15.88 0.06 9.83
N ASP A 112 16.68 1.11 9.90
CA ASP A 112 16.41 2.24 10.80
C ASP A 112 15.14 2.99 10.40
N ASP A 113 14.93 3.17 9.10
CA ASP A 113 13.68 3.72 8.56
C ASP A 113 12.47 2.88 8.98
N ALA A 114 12.56 1.54 8.87
CA ALA A 114 11.47 0.63 9.25
C ALA A 114 11.11 0.76 10.74
N LEU A 115 12.12 0.78 11.61
CA LEU A 115 11.94 0.94 13.05
C LEU A 115 11.37 2.32 13.40
N ALA A 116 11.84 3.38 12.75
CA ALA A 116 11.33 4.74 12.94
C ALA A 116 9.85 4.87 12.52
N LEU A 117 9.40 4.10 11.52
CA LEU A 117 7.98 4.01 11.12
C LEU A 117 7.11 3.22 12.10
N GLY A 118 7.70 2.56 13.10
CA GLY A 118 7.01 1.80 14.13
C GLY A 118 6.99 0.28 13.91
N ALA A 119 7.83 -0.26 13.02
CA ALA A 119 7.99 -1.71 12.93
C ALA A 119 8.64 -2.29 14.19
N ASP A 120 8.18 -3.46 14.63
CA ASP A 120 8.76 -4.20 15.75
C ASP A 120 10.02 -4.97 15.33
N GLY A 121 10.22 -5.20 14.02
CA GLY A 121 11.35 -5.93 13.49
C GLY A 121 11.62 -5.64 12.01
N PHE A 122 12.82 -6.03 11.60
CA PHE A 122 13.28 -5.94 10.22
C PHE A 122 14.12 -7.16 9.85
N ALA A 123 13.96 -7.67 8.63
CA ALA A 123 14.79 -8.73 8.11
C ALA A 123 15.17 -8.49 6.63
N ALA A 124 16.44 -8.71 6.31
CA ALA A 124 16.98 -8.57 4.96
C ALA A 124 16.70 -9.85 4.15
N THR A 125 15.94 -9.74 3.07
CA THR A 125 15.54 -10.91 2.26
C THR A 125 16.60 -11.37 1.25
N ARG A 126 17.68 -10.63 1.10
CA ARG A 126 18.86 -11.10 0.34
C ARG A 126 19.64 -12.18 1.08
N GLU A 127 19.41 -12.32 2.38
CA GLU A 127 20.05 -13.35 3.19
C GLU A 127 19.21 -14.63 3.18
N PRO A 128 19.67 -15.75 2.59
CA PRO A 128 18.90 -17.00 2.52
C PRO A 128 18.51 -17.54 3.90
N ALA A 129 19.28 -17.23 4.94
CA ALA A 129 18.96 -17.60 6.32
C ALA A 129 17.68 -16.95 6.83
N THR A 130 17.31 -15.77 6.33
CA THR A 130 16.09 -15.04 6.72
C THR A 130 14.84 -15.88 6.53
N PHE A 131 14.69 -16.52 5.36
CA PHE A 131 13.49 -17.33 5.07
C PHE A 131 13.41 -18.57 5.97
N ARG A 132 14.55 -19.19 6.32
CA ARG A 132 14.56 -20.33 7.26
C ARG A 132 14.21 -19.90 8.68
N THR A 133 14.76 -18.79 9.13
CA THR A 133 14.56 -18.28 10.51
C THR A 133 13.12 -17.78 10.74
N LEU A 134 12.47 -17.27 9.69
CA LEU A 134 11.12 -16.72 9.77
C LEU A 134 10.02 -17.68 9.29
N ALA A 135 10.37 -18.93 8.94
CA ALA A 135 9.41 -19.91 8.48
C ALA A 135 8.26 -20.11 9.50
N GLY A 136 7.01 -20.06 9.01
CA GLY A 136 5.82 -20.28 9.83
C GLY A 136 5.56 -19.22 10.90
N ARG A 137 6.08 -18.00 10.76
CA ARG A 137 6.01 -16.95 11.78
C ARG A 137 4.80 -16.04 11.68
N PHE A 138 4.32 -15.74 10.47
CA PHE A 138 3.36 -14.66 10.26
C PHE A 138 1.93 -15.17 10.09
N ASP A 139 0.99 -14.43 10.67
CA ASP A 139 -0.44 -14.59 10.44
C ASP A 139 -0.83 -13.97 9.09
N PHE A 140 -0.20 -12.84 8.77
CA PHE A 140 -0.39 -12.10 7.52
C PHE A 140 0.93 -11.72 6.87
N ILE A 141 0.92 -11.64 5.55
CA ILE A 141 1.97 -10.99 4.75
C ILE A 141 1.27 -9.98 3.85
N LEU A 142 1.67 -8.71 3.92
CA LEU A 142 1.24 -7.67 3.00
C LEU A 142 2.37 -7.44 1.99
N ASP A 143 2.16 -7.85 0.75
CA ASP A 143 3.14 -7.72 -0.31
C ASP A 143 2.89 -6.45 -1.13
N THR A 144 3.80 -5.50 -1.02
CA THR A 144 3.72 -4.18 -1.67
C THR A 144 4.70 -4.04 -2.83
N VAL A 145 5.35 -5.14 -3.24
CA VAL A 145 6.42 -5.14 -4.25
C VAL A 145 5.87 -5.51 -5.61
N SER A 146 6.11 -4.64 -6.60
CA SER A 146 5.75 -4.89 -8.01
C SER A 146 6.87 -5.56 -8.81
N ALA A 147 8.10 -5.61 -8.31
CA ALA A 147 9.18 -6.36 -8.95
C ALA A 147 8.98 -7.87 -8.77
N ALA A 148 9.40 -8.65 -9.75
CA ALA A 148 9.33 -10.11 -9.68
C ALA A 148 10.12 -10.66 -8.49
N HIS A 149 9.50 -11.55 -7.71
CA HIS A 149 10.13 -12.23 -6.58
C HIS A 149 9.42 -13.58 -6.32
N ASP A 150 10.03 -14.44 -5.51
CA ASP A 150 9.51 -15.79 -5.27
C ASP A 150 8.39 -15.82 -4.22
N TYR A 151 7.14 -15.79 -4.66
CA TYR A 151 5.96 -15.90 -3.78
C TYR A 151 5.97 -17.18 -2.92
N ASN A 152 6.53 -18.29 -3.42
CA ASN A 152 6.56 -19.54 -2.67
C ASN A 152 7.45 -19.42 -1.43
N ALA A 153 8.58 -18.72 -1.55
CA ALA A 153 9.44 -18.43 -0.40
C ALA A 153 8.70 -17.63 0.67
N TYR A 154 7.94 -16.60 0.28
CA TYR A 154 7.15 -15.80 1.22
C TYR A 154 5.97 -16.58 1.80
N LEU A 155 5.26 -17.40 1.02
CA LEU A 155 4.20 -18.26 1.53
C LEU A 155 4.70 -19.21 2.61
N ASN A 156 5.96 -19.66 2.57
CA ASN A 156 6.56 -20.49 3.62
C ASN A 156 6.74 -19.76 4.94
N LEU A 157 6.74 -18.42 4.94
CA LEU A 157 6.80 -17.62 6.17
C LEU A 157 5.47 -17.55 6.91
N LEU A 158 4.36 -17.89 6.25
CA LEU A 158 3.04 -17.92 6.87
C LEU A 158 2.87 -19.11 7.81
N LYS A 159 2.19 -18.87 8.92
CA LYS A 159 1.61 -19.91 9.77
C LYS A 159 0.59 -20.75 8.99
N ARG A 160 0.12 -21.86 9.59
CA ARG A 160 -1.09 -22.53 9.14
C ARG A 160 -2.26 -21.54 9.17
N ASP A 161 -3.13 -21.55 8.16
CA ASP A 161 -4.26 -20.66 7.95
C ASP A 161 -3.87 -19.18 7.70
N GLY A 162 -2.59 -18.88 7.54
CA GLY A 162 -2.10 -17.53 7.28
C GLY A 162 -2.48 -17.02 5.88
N THR A 163 -2.45 -15.71 5.71
CA THR A 163 -2.88 -15.03 4.48
C THR A 163 -1.77 -14.13 3.94
N MET A 164 -1.40 -14.32 2.68
CA MET A 164 -0.58 -13.39 1.91
C MET A 164 -1.49 -12.53 1.03
N ILE A 165 -1.37 -11.22 1.17
CA ILE A 165 -2.18 -10.22 0.49
C ILE A 165 -1.31 -9.50 -0.52
N LEU A 166 -1.69 -9.55 -1.80
CA LEU A 166 -1.00 -8.87 -2.89
C LEU A 166 -1.64 -7.50 -3.15
N VAL A 167 -0.85 -6.45 -3.05
CA VAL A 167 -1.20 -5.07 -3.45
C VAL A 167 -0.17 -4.48 -4.40
N GLY A 168 0.97 -5.12 -4.56
CA GLY A 168 1.92 -4.90 -5.66
C GLY A 168 1.51 -5.70 -6.90
N MET A 169 1.72 -5.14 -8.08
CA MET A 169 1.35 -5.78 -9.35
C MET A 169 2.62 -5.97 -10.20
N PRO A 170 3.19 -7.18 -10.26
CA PRO A 170 4.30 -7.48 -11.15
C PRO A 170 3.86 -7.52 -12.61
N ASP A 171 4.74 -7.08 -13.52
CA ASP A 171 4.48 -7.05 -14.97
C ASP A 171 4.44 -8.44 -15.60
N GLN A 172 5.01 -9.43 -14.94
CA GLN A 172 5.10 -10.80 -15.44
C GLN A 172 4.36 -11.78 -14.52
N PRO A 173 3.79 -12.86 -15.08
CA PRO A 173 3.19 -13.93 -14.28
C PRO A 173 4.19 -14.48 -13.27
N VAL A 174 3.73 -14.69 -12.04
CA VAL A 174 4.55 -15.28 -10.96
C VAL A 174 4.19 -16.76 -10.79
N PRO A 175 5.15 -17.67 -10.88
CA PRO A 175 4.90 -19.10 -10.70
C PRO A 175 4.51 -19.41 -9.25
N LEU A 176 3.44 -20.20 -9.08
CA LEU A 176 2.92 -20.61 -7.79
C LEU A 176 2.89 -22.14 -7.69
N ALA A 177 3.57 -22.69 -6.69
CA ALA A 177 3.48 -24.09 -6.36
C ALA A 177 2.25 -24.35 -5.46
N ALA A 178 1.28 -25.13 -5.94
CA ALA A 178 0.05 -25.42 -5.19
C ALA A 178 0.34 -26.01 -3.80
N GLY A 179 1.40 -26.82 -3.65
CA GLY A 179 1.84 -27.36 -2.37
C GLY A 179 2.14 -26.29 -1.30
N ALA A 180 2.63 -25.11 -1.71
CA ALA A 180 2.88 -24.02 -0.78
C ALA A 180 1.61 -23.51 -0.07
N LEU A 181 0.45 -23.65 -0.70
CA LEU A 181 -0.86 -23.34 -0.12
C LEU A 181 -1.45 -24.54 0.62
N ILE A 182 -1.47 -25.72 -0.03
CA ILE A 182 -2.16 -26.91 0.47
C ILE A 182 -1.60 -27.37 1.81
N MET A 183 -0.27 -27.47 1.94
CA MET A 183 0.40 -28.02 3.12
C MET A 183 0.14 -27.24 4.43
N GLY A 184 -0.30 -26.00 4.33
CA GLY A 184 -0.60 -25.17 5.51
C GLY A 184 -1.99 -24.55 5.48
N ARG A 185 -2.87 -24.94 4.55
CA ARG A 185 -4.20 -24.33 4.34
C ARG A 185 -4.10 -22.79 4.26
N LYS A 186 -3.05 -22.33 3.54
CA LYS A 186 -2.74 -20.91 3.41
C LYS A 186 -3.58 -20.24 2.34
N ARG A 187 -3.69 -18.94 2.40
CA ARG A 187 -4.43 -18.11 1.44
C ARG A 187 -3.49 -17.17 0.73
N LEU A 188 -3.66 -17.06 -0.59
CA LEU A 188 -3.07 -16.01 -1.42
C LEU A 188 -4.22 -15.21 -2.01
N VAL A 189 -4.28 -13.91 -1.70
CA VAL A 189 -5.40 -13.05 -2.05
C VAL A 189 -4.90 -11.72 -2.61
N GLY A 190 -5.73 -11.03 -3.39
CA GLY A 190 -5.43 -9.70 -3.91
C GLY A 190 -6.38 -8.65 -3.39
N SER A 191 -5.98 -7.38 -3.51
CA SER A 191 -6.83 -6.24 -3.21
C SER A 191 -6.43 -5.04 -4.07
N LEU A 192 -7.44 -4.33 -4.56
CA LEU A 192 -7.28 -3.12 -5.35
C LEU A 192 -7.91 -1.95 -4.58
N ILE A 193 -7.10 -0.95 -4.19
CA ILE A 193 -7.58 0.26 -3.49
C ILE A 193 -8.72 -0.04 -2.49
N GLY A 194 -9.76 0.80 -2.44
CA GLY A 194 -10.97 0.59 -1.65
C GLY A 194 -12.12 1.44 -2.20
N GLY A 195 -13.35 1.14 -1.78
CA GLY A 195 -14.52 1.94 -2.11
C GLY A 195 -14.55 3.28 -1.38
N ILE A 196 -15.45 4.16 -1.79
CA ILE A 196 -15.56 5.53 -1.24
C ILE A 196 -15.81 5.52 0.26
N ARG A 197 -16.80 4.72 0.71
CA ARG A 197 -17.11 4.59 2.13
C ARG A 197 -15.91 4.08 2.94
N GLU A 198 -15.25 3.03 2.47
CA GLU A 198 -14.09 2.44 3.15
C GLU A 198 -12.91 3.42 3.18
N THR A 199 -12.75 4.24 2.13
CA THR A 199 -11.73 5.29 2.09
C THR A 199 -12.01 6.38 3.12
N GLN A 200 -13.27 6.78 3.33
CA GLN A 200 -13.63 7.70 4.41
C GLN A 200 -13.35 7.09 5.80
N GLU A 201 -13.71 5.82 6.01
CA GLU A 201 -13.41 5.10 7.24
C GLU A 201 -11.89 5.03 7.51
N MET A 202 -11.09 4.82 6.47
CA MET A 202 -9.62 4.84 6.57
C MET A 202 -9.09 6.23 6.97
N LEU A 203 -9.62 7.31 6.40
CA LEU A 203 -9.22 8.67 6.77
C LEU A 203 -9.57 8.96 8.24
N ASP A 204 -10.76 8.60 8.68
CA ASP A 204 -11.19 8.77 10.07
C ASP A 204 -10.34 7.93 11.05
N PHE A 205 -10.00 6.70 10.65
CA PHE A 205 -9.06 5.84 11.38
C PHE A 205 -7.68 6.48 11.48
N CYS A 206 -7.13 6.99 10.38
CA CYS A 206 -5.84 7.65 10.36
C CYS A 206 -5.81 8.89 11.26
N ALA A 207 -6.86 9.72 11.24
CA ALA A 207 -6.98 10.87 12.12
C ALA A 207 -7.00 10.46 13.60
N THR A 208 -7.79 9.44 13.96
CA THR A 208 -7.93 8.93 15.34
C THR A 208 -6.61 8.38 15.88
N HIS A 209 -5.81 7.74 15.03
CA HIS A 209 -4.56 7.10 15.41
C HIS A 209 -3.30 7.91 15.10
N ASN A 210 -3.45 9.18 14.66
CA ASN A 210 -2.34 10.06 14.26
C ASN A 210 -1.45 9.43 13.18
N VAL A 211 -2.06 8.73 12.21
CA VAL A 211 -1.37 8.15 11.07
C VAL A 211 -1.42 9.11 9.89
N ALA A 212 -0.27 9.50 9.38
CA ALA A 212 -0.14 10.33 8.19
C ALA A 212 1.02 9.83 7.33
N SER A 213 1.00 10.18 6.03
CA SER A 213 2.07 9.82 5.11
C SER A 213 3.34 10.62 5.40
N ASP A 214 4.50 10.01 5.22
CA ASP A 214 5.76 10.74 5.14
C ASP A 214 5.99 11.17 3.70
N ILE A 215 6.22 12.47 3.51
CA ILE A 215 6.21 13.10 2.20
C ILE A 215 7.40 14.06 2.02
N GLU A 216 7.71 14.31 0.76
CA GLU A 216 8.51 15.44 0.31
C GLU A 216 7.59 16.34 -0.50
N LEU A 217 7.33 17.56 0.01
CA LEU A 217 6.54 18.58 -0.69
C LEU A 217 7.39 19.22 -1.78
N ILE A 218 6.87 19.30 -3.01
CA ILE A 218 7.57 19.87 -4.15
C ILE A 218 6.70 20.88 -4.90
N PRO A 219 7.29 21.94 -5.50
CA PRO A 219 6.57 22.76 -6.46
C PRO A 219 6.36 22.03 -7.78
N ALA A 220 5.34 22.41 -8.55
CA ALA A 220 5.01 21.82 -9.85
C ALA A 220 6.19 21.80 -10.83
N ALA A 221 7.04 22.85 -10.83
CA ALA A 221 8.23 22.92 -11.69
C ALA A 221 9.24 21.78 -11.47
N ARG A 222 9.19 21.07 -10.33
CA ARG A 222 10.11 19.95 -10.01
C ARG A 222 9.52 18.57 -10.26
N ILE A 223 8.38 18.46 -10.91
CA ILE A 223 7.70 17.18 -11.16
C ILE A 223 8.64 16.18 -11.89
N ASN A 224 9.32 16.62 -12.94
CA ASN A 224 10.19 15.74 -13.73
C ASN A 224 11.38 15.23 -12.89
N GLU A 225 11.99 16.09 -12.09
CA GLU A 225 13.05 15.70 -11.13
C GLU A 225 12.53 14.66 -10.12
N ALA A 226 11.33 14.86 -9.60
CA ALA A 226 10.71 13.93 -8.67
C ALA A 226 10.49 12.53 -9.32
N TYR A 227 10.08 12.48 -10.59
CA TYR A 227 9.98 11.21 -11.31
C TYR A 227 11.33 10.51 -11.47
N GLU A 228 12.39 11.25 -11.79
CA GLU A 228 13.74 10.67 -11.88
C GLU A 228 14.23 10.13 -10.54
N ARG A 229 14.00 10.87 -9.45
CA ARG A 229 14.33 10.43 -8.10
C ARG A 229 13.52 9.21 -7.67
N MET A 230 12.23 9.17 -8.02
CA MET A 230 11.35 8.04 -7.72
C MET A 230 11.81 6.75 -8.42
N ILE A 231 12.23 6.82 -9.69
CA ILE A 231 12.79 5.69 -10.44
C ILE A 231 14.06 5.15 -9.75
N LYS A 232 14.88 6.03 -9.18
CA LYS A 232 16.10 5.67 -8.43
C LYS A 232 15.81 5.19 -7.01
N GLY A 233 14.56 5.25 -6.55
CA GLY A 233 14.16 4.93 -5.19
C GLY A 233 14.61 5.94 -4.14
N ASP A 234 14.95 7.16 -4.59
CA ASP A 234 15.38 8.28 -3.78
C ASP A 234 14.20 9.17 -3.38
N VAL A 235 13.35 8.65 -2.50
CA VAL A 235 12.20 9.38 -1.92
C VAL A 235 11.80 8.76 -0.57
N ARG A 236 11.36 9.59 0.39
CA ARG A 236 10.89 9.18 1.73
C ARG A 236 9.52 9.80 2.05
N TYR A 237 8.42 9.21 1.63
CA TYR A 237 8.21 8.02 0.75
C TYR A 237 7.35 8.37 -0.44
N ARG A 238 6.77 9.58 -0.46
CA ARG A 238 5.92 10.11 -1.51
C ARG A 238 6.28 11.55 -1.80
N PHE A 239 6.34 11.91 -3.07
CA PHE A 239 6.29 13.31 -3.46
C PHE A 239 4.84 13.80 -3.43
N VAL A 240 4.64 14.99 -2.92
CA VAL A 240 3.35 15.71 -2.98
C VAL A 240 3.59 17.05 -3.65
N ILE A 241 2.79 17.37 -4.65
CA ILE A 241 2.90 18.58 -5.42
C ILE A 241 2.06 19.66 -4.75
N ASP A 242 2.67 20.80 -4.44
CA ASP A 242 1.94 21.99 -4.03
C ASP A 242 1.23 22.59 -5.24
N CYS A 243 -0.10 22.40 -5.34
CA CYS A 243 -0.90 22.91 -6.45
C CYS A 243 -0.99 24.46 -6.47
N ALA A 244 -0.63 25.16 -5.40
CA ALA A 244 -0.51 26.61 -5.42
C ALA A 244 0.69 27.10 -6.26
N SER A 245 1.59 26.20 -6.64
CA SER A 245 2.79 26.49 -7.43
C SER A 245 2.60 26.30 -8.94
N PHE A 246 1.37 25.99 -9.44
CA PHE A 246 1.03 25.95 -10.86
C PHE A 246 0.89 27.33 -11.45
#